data_260d403f735b6c336ac38f06a0295cfa
#
_entry.id   260d403f735b6c336ac38f06a0295cfa
#
_cell.length_a   1.000
_cell.length_b   1.000
_cell.length_c   1.000
_cell.angle_alpha   90.00
_cell.angle_beta   90.00
_cell.angle_gamma   90.00
#
_symmetry.space_group_name_H-M   'P 1'
#
loop_
_entity.id
_entity.type
_entity.pdbx_description
1 polymer ?
#
loop_
_entity_poly.entity_id
_entity_poly.type
_entity_poly.pdbx_seq_one_letter_code
_entity_poly.pdbx_strand_id
1 'polypeptide(L)'
;MEVALFNKKGKPVAYLADDGKTIYLWDGNPVAYLDRDRVYGWNGKQLGWFANGTIFDVYGLRAGFVKSKSPLVTEMEPPKPLKQLSGAKKVKQQQIVKPVMCYGYSGKSLEEMLEEGRVR
;
A
#
# COMPACT_ATOMS: atom_id res chain seq x y z
N MET A 1 -5.38 13.89 7.31
CA MET A 1 -6.00 12.73 7.98
C MET A 1 -5.39 11.46 7.47
N GLU A 2 -5.03 10.59 8.39
CA GLU A 2 -4.48 9.28 8.00
C GLU A 2 -5.59 8.36 7.54
N VAL A 3 -5.32 7.53 6.54
CA VAL A 3 -6.30 6.63 5.95
C VAL A 3 -5.81 5.21 6.09
N ALA A 4 -6.52 4.40 6.88
CA ALA A 4 -6.17 3.00 7.04
C ALA A 4 -6.35 2.22 5.74
N LEU A 5 -5.44 1.29 5.50
CA LEU A 5 -5.46 0.41 4.34
C LEU A 5 -5.62 -1.03 4.85
N PHE A 6 -6.65 -1.70 4.33
CA PHE A 6 -7.08 -3.01 4.78
C PHE A 6 -6.71 -4.06 3.74
N ASN A 7 -6.36 -5.24 4.19
CA ASN A 7 -6.19 -6.38 3.28
C ASN A 7 -7.56 -6.95 2.89
N LYS A 8 -7.58 -7.95 2.03
CA LYS A 8 -8.84 -8.54 1.55
C LYS A 8 -9.65 -9.26 2.62
N LYS A 9 -9.06 -9.49 3.80
CA LYS A 9 -9.75 -10.08 4.95
C LYS A 9 -10.34 -9.02 5.89
N GLY A 10 -10.16 -7.73 5.57
CA GLY A 10 -10.66 -6.64 6.39
C GLY A 10 -9.73 -6.26 7.54
N LYS A 11 -8.51 -6.74 7.54
CA LYS A 11 -7.53 -6.42 8.59
C LYS A 11 -6.76 -5.16 8.22
N PRO A 12 -6.67 -4.15 9.13
CA PRO A 12 -5.84 -2.97 8.87
C PRO A 12 -4.37 -3.35 9.01
N VAL A 13 -3.59 -3.17 7.95
CA VAL A 13 -2.18 -3.59 7.92
C VAL A 13 -1.24 -2.45 7.57
N ALA A 14 -1.77 -1.34 7.08
CA ALA A 14 -1.00 -0.18 6.68
C ALA A 14 -1.87 1.06 6.72
N TYR A 15 -1.26 2.22 6.55
CA TYR A 15 -2.03 3.46 6.42
C TYR A 15 -1.30 4.47 5.55
N LEU A 16 -2.08 5.29 4.87
CA LEU A 16 -1.60 6.45 4.13
C LEU A 16 -1.51 7.61 5.11
N ALA A 17 -0.34 8.23 5.19
CA ALA A 17 -0.09 9.32 6.13
C ALA A 17 -0.79 10.62 5.71
N ASP A 18 -0.75 11.62 6.60
CA ASP A 18 -1.38 12.93 6.39
C ASP A 18 -0.83 13.68 5.18
N ASP A 19 0.40 13.38 4.74
CA ASP A 19 0.98 13.99 3.56
C ASP A 19 0.31 13.53 2.25
N GLY A 20 -0.57 12.54 2.34
CA GLY A 20 -1.26 11.97 1.18
C GLY A 20 -0.35 11.15 0.27
N LYS A 21 0.85 10.83 0.70
CA LYS A 21 1.86 10.17 -0.12
C LYS A 21 2.51 8.97 0.55
N THR A 22 2.93 9.11 1.80
CA THR A 22 3.72 8.07 2.47
C THR A 22 2.82 6.97 3.01
N ILE A 23 3.16 5.73 2.73
CA ILE A 23 2.47 4.55 3.24
C ILE A 23 3.36 3.88 4.27
N TYR A 24 2.82 3.75 5.48
CA TYR A 24 3.45 3.07 6.60
C TYR A 24 2.80 1.72 6.81
N LEU A 25 3.59 0.72 7.14
CA LEU A 25 3.02 -0.49 7.74
C LEU A 25 2.51 -0.16 9.13
N TRP A 26 1.64 -1.00 9.67
CA TRP A 26 1.06 -0.73 10.98
C TRP A 26 2.11 -0.73 12.11
N ASP A 27 3.28 -1.31 11.88
CA ASP A 27 4.41 -1.26 12.83
C ASP A 27 5.12 0.10 12.86
N GLY A 28 4.71 1.04 12.01
CA GLY A 28 5.28 2.38 11.95
C GLY A 28 6.40 2.56 10.93
N ASN A 29 6.79 1.52 10.21
CA ASN A 29 7.86 1.63 9.22
C ASN A 29 7.32 2.14 7.89
N PRO A 30 7.94 3.19 7.29
CA PRO A 30 7.55 3.62 5.96
C PRO A 30 8.09 2.62 4.94
N VAL A 31 7.22 2.14 4.06
CA VAL A 31 7.58 1.09 3.08
C VAL A 31 7.30 1.49 1.66
N ALA A 32 6.43 2.49 1.45
CA ALA A 32 6.00 2.87 0.12
C ALA A 32 5.53 4.32 0.09
N TYR A 33 5.32 4.82 -1.10
CA TYR A 33 4.75 6.15 -1.30
C TYR A 33 4.00 6.21 -2.62
N LEU A 34 3.09 7.19 -2.71
CA LEU A 34 2.35 7.43 -3.94
C LEU A 34 3.07 8.47 -4.79
N ASP A 35 3.12 8.20 -6.08
CA ASP A 35 3.47 9.17 -7.10
C ASP A 35 2.32 9.14 -8.10
N ARG A 36 1.40 10.11 -7.98
CA ARG A 36 0.12 10.11 -8.68
C ARG A 36 -0.66 8.85 -8.30
N ASP A 37 -1.02 8.00 -9.26
CA ASP A 37 -1.70 6.75 -8.99
C ASP A 37 -0.75 5.55 -8.80
N ARG A 38 0.57 5.77 -8.93
CA ARG A 38 1.55 4.69 -8.79
C ARG A 38 2.00 4.52 -7.35
N VAL A 39 2.12 3.28 -6.93
CA VAL A 39 2.68 2.92 -5.62
C VAL A 39 4.11 2.48 -5.83
N TYR A 40 5.06 3.24 -5.27
CA TYR A 40 6.47 2.90 -5.29
C TYR A 40 6.91 2.46 -3.91
N GLY A 41 7.75 1.43 -3.86
CA GLY A 41 8.43 1.06 -2.63
C GLY A 41 9.47 2.09 -2.23
N TRP A 42 9.82 2.13 -0.96
CA TRP A 42 10.90 2.97 -0.46
C TRP A 42 12.21 2.65 -1.14
N ASN A 43 12.37 1.39 -1.60
CA ASN A 43 13.52 0.89 -2.35
C ASN A 43 13.51 1.26 -3.84
N GLY A 44 12.50 1.99 -4.32
CA GLY A 44 12.36 2.43 -5.70
C GLY A 44 11.61 1.47 -6.62
N LYS A 45 11.28 0.29 -6.14
CA LYS A 45 10.53 -0.69 -6.95
C LYS A 45 9.07 -0.27 -7.06
N GLN A 46 8.49 -0.28 -8.27
CA GLN A 46 7.06 -0.05 -8.41
C GLN A 46 6.29 -1.27 -7.92
N LEU A 47 5.37 -1.05 -6.98
CA LEU A 47 4.60 -2.13 -6.37
C LEU A 47 3.23 -2.32 -7.01
N GLY A 48 2.67 -1.26 -7.58
CA GLY A 48 1.34 -1.32 -8.17
C GLY A 48 0.74 0.05 -8.34
N TRP A 49 -0.58 0.12 -8.20
CA TRP A 49 -1.36 1.35 -8.37
C TRP A 49 -2.37 1.52 -7.25
N PHE A 50 -2.72 2.77 -6.99
CA PHE A 50 -3.79 3.12 -6.06
C PHE A 50 -4.81 3.97 -6.80
N ALA A 51 -6.01 3.45 -6.97
CA ALA A 51 -7.08 4.13 -7.69
C ALA A 51 -8.43 3.80 -7.05
N ASN A 52 -9.27 4.81 -6.90
CA ASN A 52 -10.64 4.64 -6.39
C ASN A 52 -10.69 3.87 -5.05
N GLY A 53 -9.74 4.17 -4.16
CA GLY A 53 -9.70 3.55 -2.84
C GLY A 53 -9.23 2.10 -2.83
N THR A 54 -8.68 1.61 -3.93
CA THR A 54 -8.20 0.23 -4.05
C THR A 54 -6.73 0.22 -4.47
N ILE A 55 -5.95 -0.63 -3.82
CA ILE A 55 -4.55 -0.87 -4.20
C ILE A 55 -4.51 -2.10 -5.09
N PHE A 56 -3.94 -1.93 -6.28
CA PHE A 56 -3.77 -3.00 -7.27
C PHE A 56 -2.29 -3.39 -7.34
N ASP A 57 -2.03 -4.67 -7.54
CA ASP A 57 -0.67 -5.15 -7.75
C ASP A 57 -0.22 -4.88 -9.19
N VAL A 58 0.98 -5.34 -9.56
CA VAL A 58 1.55 -5.09 -10.89
C VAL A 58 0.79 -5.78 -12.01
N TYR A 59 -0.08 -6.72 -11.70
CA TYR A 59 -0.93 -7.42 -12.67
C TYR A 59 -2.34 -6.82 -12.76
N GLY A 60 -2.63 -5.78 -11.99
CA GLY A 60 -3.95 -5.16 -11.97
C GLY A 60 -4.95 -5.87 -11.07
N LEU A 61 -4.49 -6.74 -10.17
CA LEU A 61 -5.34 -7.47 -9.23
C LEU A 61 -5.39 -6.74 -7.90
N ARG A 62 -6.55 -6.83 -7.24
CA ARG A 62 -6.81 -6.07 -6.02
C ARG A 62 -6.07 -6.68 -4.82
N ALA A 63 -5.29 -5.87 -4.12
CA ALA A 63 -4.51 -6.31 -2.97
C ALA A 63 -4.93 -5.61 -1.68
N GLY A 64 -5.37 -4.36 -1.75
CA GLY A 64 -5.71 -3.60 -0.56
C GLY A 64 -6.81 -2.60 -0.80
N PHE A 65 -7.43 -2.11 0.29
CA PHE A 65 -8.65 -1.33 0.23
C PHE A 65 -8.68 -0.28 1.32
N VAL A 66 -9.26 0.89 1.03
CA VAL A 66 -9.75 1.77 2.09
C VAL A 66 -11.01 1.15 2.69
N LYS A 67 -11.43 1.65 3.85
CA LYS A 67 -12.54 1.04 4.60
C LYS A 67 -13.80 0.86 3.75
N SER A 68 -14.17 1.88 2.98
CA SER A 68 -15.40 1.86 2.18
C SER A 68 -15.36 0.90 1.01
N LYS A 69 -14.18 0.41 0.64
CA LYS A 69 -13.98 -0.49 -0.50
C LYS A 69 -13.66 -1.92 -0.07
N SER A 70 -13.53 -2.17 1.23
CA SER A 70 -13.19 -3.49 1.73
C SER A 70 -14.26 -4.52 1.35
N PRO A 71 -13.87 -5.70 0.83
CA PRO A 71 -14.84 -6.75 0.50
C PRO A 71 -15.44 -7.42 1.73
N LEU A 72 -14.78 -7.29 2.87
CA LEU A 72 -15.28 -7.85 4.14
C LEU A 72 -15.40 -6.73 5.16
N VAL A 73 -16.17 -7.01 6.22
CA VAL A 73 -16.27 -6.09 7.35
C VAL A 73 -14.88 -5.85 7.90
N THR A 74 -14.55 -4.56 8.09
CA THR A 74 -13.22 -4.19 8.56
C THR A 74 -13.10 -4.38 10.07
N GLU A 75 -11.94 -4.84 10.51
CA GLU A 75 -11.61 -4.91 11.92
C GLU A 75 -11.32 -3.53 12.47
N MET A 76 -11.46 -3.39 13.78
CA MET A 76 -11.12 -2.15 14.46
C MET A 76 -9.63 -1.86 14.32
N GLU A 77 -9.30 -0.59 14.06
CA GLU A 77 -7.91 -0.18 13.93
C GLU A 77 -7.23 -0.21 15.31
N PRO A 78 -6.15 -0.98 15.46
CA PRO A 78 -5.39 -0.95 16.70
C PRO A 78 -4.65 0.38 16.84
N PRO A 79 -4.16 0.71 18.05
CA PRO A 79 -3.32 1.89 18.20
C PRO A 79 -2.10 1.81 17.28
N LYS A 80 -1.75 2.95 16.66
CA LYS A 80 -0.59 3.00 15.78
C LYS A 80 0.66 3.24 16.61
N PRO A 81 1.71 2.40 16.42
CA PRO A 81 3.01 2.70 17.00
C PRO A 81 3.59 4.01 16.47
N LEU A 82 4.63 4.51 17.11
CA LEU A 82 5.34 5.68 16.61
C LEU A 82 5.91 5.39 15.22
N LYS A 83 5.84 6.40 14.36
CA LYS A 83 6.44 6.32 13.03
C LYS A 83 7.95 6.21 13.16
N GLN A 84 8.52 5.26 12.46
CA GLN A 84 9.96 5.07 12.41
C GLN A 84 10.56 5.94 11.33
N LEU A 85 11.79 6.37 11.54
CA LEU A 85 12.57 7.03 10.50
C LEU A 85 13.16 5.97 9.59
N SER A 86 13.10 6.23 8.30
CA SER A 86 13.79 5.40 7.32
C SER A 86 14.79 6.28 6.58
N GLY A 87 15.78 5.67 5.98
CA GLY A 87 16.71 6.40 5.13
C GLY A 87 16.01 7.03 3.93
N ALA A 88 16.76 7.72 3.09
CA ALA A 88 16.22 8.34 1.90
C ALA A 88 15.62 7.29 0.97
N LYS A 89 14.55 7.67 0.28
CA LYS A 89 13.97 6.83 -0.76
C LYS A 89 15.02 6.55 -1.84
N LYS A 90 15.05 5.33 -2.31
CA LYS A 90 15.92 4.95 -3.42
C LYS A 90 15.37 5.52 -4.73
N VAL A 91 16.24 5.63 -5.73
CA VAL A 91 15.85 6.09 -7.06
C VAL A 91 14.78 5.14 -7.62
N LYS A 92 13.74 5.71 -8.23
CA LYS A 92 12.69 4.93 -8.85
C LYS A 92 13.25 4.06 -9.96
N GLN A 93 12.86 2.80 -9.97
CA GLN A 93 13.15 1.88 -11.04
C GLN A 93 12.24 2.14 -12.23
N GLN A 94 12.47 1.44 -13.33
CA GLN A 94 11.68 1.58 -14.53
C GLN A 94 10.18 1.39 -14.24
N GLN A 95 9.36 2.26 -14.81
CA GLN A 95 7.91 2.17 -14.66
C GLN A 95 7.38 0.93 -15.35
N ILE A 96 6.39 0.31 -14.72
CA ILE A 96 5.70 -0.85 -15.26
C ILE A 96 4.54 -0.35 -16.11
N VAL A 97 4.33 -0.97 -17.27
CA VAL A 97 3.18 -0.67 -18.11
C VAL A 97 1.90 -1.01 -17.34
N LYS A 98 0.97 -0.05 -17.28
CA LYS A 98 -0.25 -0.23 -16.51
C LYS A 98 -1.15 -1.27 -17.17
N PRO A 99 -1.50 -2.35 -16.47
CA PRO A 99 -2.41 -3.36 -17.01
C PRO A 99 -3.86 -2.89 -16.91
N VAL A 100 -4.76 -3.68 -17.49
CA VAL A 100 -6.19 -3.49 -17.25
C VAL A 100 -6.48 -3.86 -15.80
N MET A 101 -7.17 -2.97 -15.07
CA MET A 101 -7.55 -3.23 -13.69
C MET A 101 -8.68 -4.25 -13.65
N CYS A 102 -8.54 -5.25 -12.80
CA CYS A 102 -9.45 -6.39 -12.72
C CYS A 102 -10.15 -6.45 -11.38
N TYR A 103 -11.27 -7.15 -11.33
CA TYR A 103 -11.98 -7.39 -10.07
C TYR A 103 -11.38 -8.54 -9.27
N GLY A 104 -10.46 -9.32 -9.85
CA GLY A 104 -9.81 -10.42 -9.14
C GLY A 104 -8.92 -9.93 -8.00
N TYR A 105 -8.63 -10.82 -7.06
CA TYR A 105 -7.75 -10.53 -5.94
C TYR A 105 -6.33 -10.94 -6.26
N SER A 106 -5.37 -10.13 -5.77
CA SER A 106 -3.95 -10.47 -5.87
C SER A 106 -3.67 -11.78 -5.13
N GLY A 107 -2.73 -12.55 -5.65
CA GLY A 107 -2.23 -13.72 -4.95
C GLY A 107 -1.37 -13.39 -3.74
N LYS A 108 -0.95 -12.12 -3.61
CA LYS A 108 -0.23 -11.61 -2.44
C LYS A 108 -1.18 -10.87 -1.53
N SER A 109 -0.92 -10.92 -0.22
CA SER A 109 -1.60 -10.04 0.71
C SER A 109 -1.08 -8.62 0.54
N LEU A 110 -1.82 -7.64 1.06
CA LEU A 110 -1.36 -6.24 1.04
C LEU A 110 -0.05 -6.10 1.79
N GLU A 111 0.07 -6.74 2.95
CA GLU A 111 1.29 -6.68 3.74
C GLU A 111 2.49 -7.27 3.00
N GLU A 112 2.32 -8.39 2.30
CA GLU A 112 3.38 -8.97 1.48
C GLU A 112 3.81 -8.05 0.35
N MET A 113 2.83 -7.45 -0.34
CA MET A 113 3.09 -6.52 -1.43
C MET A 113 3.89 -5.31 -0.94
N LEU A 114 3.49 -4.72 0.18
CA LEU A 114 4.14 -3.53 0.72
C LEU A 114 5.53 -3.86 1.29
N GLU A 115 5.70 -5.04 1.87
CA GLU A 115 7.02 -5.49 2.36
C GLU A 115 8.07 -5.53 1.24
N GLU A 116 7.65 -5.76 0.00
CA GLU A 116 8.57 -5.74 -1.14
C GLU A 116 9.18 -4.36 -1.38
N GLY A 117 8.58 -3.31 -0.84
CA GLY A 117 9.11 -1.95 -0.94
C GLY A 117 10.08 -1.57 0.18
N ARG A 118 10.23 -2.40 1.20
CA ARG A 118 11.08 -2.08 2.35
C ARG A 118 12.55 -2.02 1.94
N VAL A 119 13.24 -1.01 2.43
CA VAL A 119 14.70 -0.90 2.28
C VAL A 119 15.35 -1.76 3.35
N ARG A 120 16.25 -2.61 2.95
CA ARG A 120 16.96 -3.54 3.84
C ARG A 120 18.44 -3.24 3.89
#